data_b4d53ed6a751ff9f7ae75b6b829bc1a0
#
_entry.id   b4d53ed6a751ff9f7ae75b6b829bc1a0
#
_cell.length_a   1.000
_cell.length_b   1.000
_cell.length_c   1.000
_cell.angle_alpha   90.00
_cell.angle_beta   90.00
_cell.angle_gamma   90.00
#
_symmetry.space_group_name_H-M   'P 1'
#
loop_
_entity.id
_entity.type
_entity.pdbx_description
1 polymer ?
#
loop_
_entity_poly.entity_id
_entity_poly.type
_entity_poly.pdbx_seq_one_letter_code
_entity_poly.pdbx_strand_id
1 'polypeptide(L)'
;MVTSKALSLLDNFNQFTPYAVGFYRVFDTLNRYVDNNVQSTGFPPYNIQKVDDYTYQIDMALAGFGKDDIEVEVAENALTVRSDKKDDPKDEFTYHRGISYRKFERKFTLADDIVVTDAKLENGMLTIELERVVPEEKKPRLIAVK
;
A
#
# COMPACT_ATOMS: atom_id res chain seq x y z
N MET A 1 -13.78 1.11 -30.30
CA MET A 1 -14.31 2.33 -29.69
C MET A 1 -14.76 2.03 -28.26
N VAL A 2 -14.06 2.57 -27.29
CA VAL A 2 -14.43 2.36 -25.88
C VAL A 2 -15.56 3.33 -25.55
N THR A 3 -16.71 2.80 -25.11
CA THR A 3 -17.84 3.65 -24.74
C THR A 3 -17.56 4.42 -23.46
N SER A 4 -18.14 5.61 -23.32
CA SER A 4 -17.96 6.48 -22.15
C SER A 4 -18.26 5.81 -20.80
N LYS A 5 -19.15 4.81 -20.78
CA LYS A 5 -19.46 4.00 -19.61
C LYS A 5 -18.32 3.07 -19.17
N ALA A 6 -17.56 2.54 -20.13
CA ALA A 6 -16.41 1.69 -19.81
C ALA A 6 -15.25 2.53 -19.23
N LEU A 7 -15.06 3.76 -19.72
CA LEU A 7 -14.09 4.70 -19.16
C LEU A 7 -14.44 5.12 -17.73
N SER A 8 -15.71 5.36 -17.42
CA SER A 8 -16.12 5.74 -16.06
C SER A 8 -15.96 4.60 -15.04
N LEU A 9 -16.10 3.34 -15.48
CA LEU A 9 -15.80 2.18 -14.65
C LEU A 9 -14.30 2.05 -14.38
N LEU A 10 -13.46 2.33 -15.37
CA LEU A 10 -12.01 2.32 -15.22
C LEU A 10 -11.53 3.44 -14.30
N ASP A 11 -12.12 4.63 -14.38
CA ASP A 11 -11.81 5.74 -13.48
C ASP A 11 -12.15 5.42 -12.02
N ASN A 12 -13.27 4.74 -11.78
CA ASN A 12 -13.61 4.27 -10.44
C ASN A 12 -12.66 3.18 -9.94
N PHE A 13 -12.20 2.30 -10.81
CA PHE A 13 -11.21 1.29 -10.46
C PHE A 13 -9.84 1.91 -10.11
N ASN A 14 -9.43 2.96 -10.80
CA ASN A 14 -8.18 3.68 -10.50
C ASN A 14 -8.15 4.30 -9.09
N GLN A 15 -9.30 4.60 -8.51
CA GLN A 15 -9.37 5.08 -7.13
C GLN A 15 -9.14 3.97 -6.10
N PHE A 16 -9.40 2.71 -6.45
CA PHE A 16 -9.27 1.57 -5.55
C PHE A 16 -7.94 0.82 -5.70
N THR A 17 -7.38 0.81 -6.91
CA THR A 17 -6.22 -0.04 -7.24
C THR A 17 -4.93 0.26 -6.49
N PRO A 18 -4.54 1.53 -6.23
CA PRO A 18 -3.26 1.78 -5.55
C PRO A 18 -3.25 1.40 -4.07
N TYR A 19 -4.41 1.09 -3.49
CA TYR A 19 -4.58 0.89 -2.06
C TYR A 19 -5.01 -0.52 -1.66
N ALA A 20 -5.08 -1.45 -2.62
CA ALA A 20 -5.53 -2.81 -2.36
C ALA A 20 -4.37 -3.79 -2.28
N VAL A 21 -4.36 -4.62 -1.24
CA VAL A 21 -3.34 -5.65 -1.01
C VAL A 21 -4.01 -7.02 -1.06
N GLY A 22 -3.43 -7.96 -1.81
CA GLY A 22 -3.94 -9.32 -1.95
C GLY A 22 -4.82 -9.55 -3.18
N PHE A 23 -5.13 -8.52 -3.96
CA PHE A 23 -5.97 -8.57 -5.17
C PHE A 23 -5.16 -8.56 -6.47
N TYR A 24 -3.91 -8.93 -6.45
CA TYR A 24 -2.95 -8.70 -7.54
C TYR A 24 -3.32 -9.35 -8.88
N ARG A 25 -3.96 -10.49 -8.87
CA ARG A 25 -4.34 -11.15 -10.14
C ARG A 25 -5.31 -10.32 -10.96
N VAL A 26 -6.23 -9.65 -10.28
CA VAL A 26 -7.19 -8.75 -10.94
C VAL A 26 -6.50 -7.48 -11.38
N PHE A 27 -5.63 -6.91 -10.54
CA PHE A 27 -4.94 -5.66 -10.81
C PHE A 27 -3.81 -5.78 -11.83
N ASP A 28 -3.07 -6.89 -11.84
CA ASP A 28 -2.04 -7.12 -12.85
C ASP A 28 -2.62 -7.14 -14.26
N THR A 29 -3.80 -7.73 -14.40
CA THR A 29 -4.53 -7.75 -15.67
C THR A 29 -5.02 -6.34 -16.05
N LEU A 30 -5.56 -5.58 -15.09
CA LEU A 30 -6.06 -4.22 -15.33
C LEU A 30 -4.91 -3.22 -15.58
N ASN A 31 -3.82 -3.31 -14.84
CA ASN A 31 -2.66 -2.42 -15.02
C ASN A 31 -1.95 -2.61 -16.35
N ARG A 32 -2.02 -3.79 -16.95
CA ARG A 32 -1.53 -4.00 -18.33
C ARG A 32 -2.36 -3.25 -19.37
N TYR A 33 -3.61 -2.96 -19.06
CA TYR A 33 -4.53 -2.22 -19.96
C TYR A 33 -4.61 -0.73 -19.65
N VAL A 34 -4.33 -0.33 -18.41
CA VAL A 34 -4.29 1.08 -18.00
C VAL A 34 -2.84 1.51 -17.96
N ASP A 35 -2.45 2.10 -19.06
CA ASP A 35 -1.12 2.57 -19.37
C ASP A 35 -0.34 3.19 -18.19
N ASN A 36 0.96 2.99 -18.25
CA ASN A 36 2.08 3.42 -17.41
C ASN A 36 2.11 4.89 -16.93
N ASN A 37 1.01 5.62 -17.00
CA ASN A 37 1.00 7.07 -16.84
C ASN A 37 0.31 7.59 -15.56
N VAL A 38 -0.05 6.73 -14.62
CA VAL A 38 -0.54 7.20 -13.32
C VAL A 38 0.62 7.22 -12.33
N GLN A 39 1.45 8.24 -12.44
CA GLN A 39 2.29 8.63 -11.32
C GLN A 39 1.37 9.02 -10.16
N SER A 40 1.26 8.18 -9.16
CA SER A 40 0.57 8.57 -7.93
C SER A 40 1.38 9.71 -7.30
N THR A 41 0.88 10.92 -7.41
CA THR A 41 1.50 12.15 -6.86
C THR A 41 1.30 12.27 -5.34
N GLY A 42 0.86 11.21 -4.69
CA GLY A 42 0.56 11.21 -3.27
C GLY A 42 1.80 11.11 -2.38
N PHE A 43 1.79 11.84 -1.27
CA PHE A 43 2.77 11.74 -0.20
C PHE A 43 2.23 10.86 0.94
N PRO A 44 3.04 10.00 1.56
CA PRO A 44 4.40 9.60 1.16
C PRO A 44 4.41 8.58 0.02
N PRO A 45 5.51 8.48 -0.74
CA PRO A 45 5.65 7.45 -1.76
C PRO A 45 5.75 6.07 -1.12
N TYR A 46 5.18 5.08 -1.78
CA TYR A 46 5.16 3.70 -1.29
C TYR A 46 5.23 2.70 -2.43
N ASN A 47 5.68 1.50 -2.12
CA ASN A 47 5.64 0.33 -2.98
C ASN A 47 4.80 -0.76 -2.32
N ILE A 48 4.09 -1.53 -3.11
CA ILE A 48 3.46 -2.78 -2.68
C ILE A 48 4.10 -3.90 -3.47
N GLN A 49 4.69 -4.87 -2.78
CA GLN A 49 5.42 -5.97 -3.39
C GLN A 49 4.82 -7.32 -2.97
N LYS A 50 4.78 -8.24 -3.91
CA LYS A 50 4.56 -9.65 -3.63
C LYS A 50 5.93 -10.31 -3.50
N VAL A 51 6.27 -10.74 -2.29
CA VAL A 51 7.57 -11.37 -2.01
C VAL A 51 7.55 -12.83 -2.46
N ASP A 52 6.49 -13.54 -2.12
CA ASP A 52 6.22 -14.90 -2.56
C ASP A 52 4.69 -15.13 -2.67
N ASP A 53 4.25 -16.36 -2.84
CA ASP A 53 2.83 -16.66 -3.03
C ASP A 53 1.96 -16.34 -1.81
N TYR A 54 2.55 -16.20 -0.64
CA TYR A 54 1.85 -15.99 0.62
C TYR A 54 2.30 -14.74 1.38
N THR A 55 3.36 -14.06 0.91
CA THR A 55 3.95 -12.92 1.62
C THR A 55 3.93 -11.67 0.76
N TYR A 56 3.49 -10.58 1.35
CA TYR A 56 3.45 -9.25 0.75
C TYR A 56 4.22 -8.26 1.62
N GLN A 57 4.67 -7.19 1.02
CA GLN A 57 5.41 -6.14 1.69
C GLN A 57 4.96 -4.78 1.16
N ILE A 58 4.73 -3.85 2.09
CA ILE A 58 4.53 -2.43 1.77
C ILE A 58 5.75 -1.69 2.27
N ASP A 59 6.42 -0.97 1.38
CA ASP A 59 7.52 -0.08 1.71
C ASP A 59 7.09 1.36 1.52
N MET A 60 7.28 2.18 2.54
CA MET A 60 6.90 3.59 2.53
C MET A 60 8.12 4.45 2.86
N ALA A 61 8.43 5.42 2.00
CA ALA A 61 9.56 6.33 2.21
C ALA A 61 9.19 7.39 3.25
N LEU A 62 9.76 7.28 4.45
CA LEU A 62 9.51 8.14 5.60
C LEU A 62 10.80 8.65 6.24
N ALA A 63 11.75 9.08 5.41
CA ALA A 63 12.98 9.69 5.89
C ALA A 63 12.70 10.89 6.80
N GLY A 64 13.35 10.93 7.96
CA GLY A 64 13.16 11.98 8.95
C GLY A 64 11.98 11.79 9.91
N PHE A 65 11.16 10.76 9.71
CA PHE A 65 10.12 10.35 10.68
C PHE A 65 10.71 9.41 11.72
N GLY A 66 10.40 9.64 12.99
CA GLY A 66 10.67 8.70 14.08
C GLY A 66 9.51 7.74 14.30
N LYS A 67 9.75 6.70 15.08
CA LYS A 67 8.69 5.73 15.44
C LYS A 67 7.49 6.38 16.10
N ASP A 68 7.73 7.41 16.92
CA ASP A 68 6.68 8.12 17.64
C ASP A 68 5.88 9.08 16.75
N ASP A 69 6.38 9.36 15.55
CA ASP A 69 5.70 10.21 14.57
C ASP A 69 4.68 9.44 13.72
N ILE A 70 4.72 8.12 13.74
CA ILE A 70 3.96 7.25 12.85
C ILE A 70 3.03 6.35 13.64
N GLU A 71 1.79 6.27 13.21
CA GLU A 71 0.79 5.35 13.73
C GLU A 71 0.36 4.39 12.63
N VAL A 72 0.38 3.09 12.95
CA VAL A 72 -0.07 2.01 12.05
C VAL A 72 -1.23 1.28 12.73
N GLU A 73 -2.36 1.25 12.07
CA GLU A 73 -3.60 0.66 12.59
C GLU A 73 -4.17 -0.33 11.59
N VAL A 74 -4.63 -1.47 12.08
CA VAL A 74 -5.40 -2.44 11.29
C VAL A 74 -6.78 -2.58 11.89
N ALA A 75 -7.79 -2.29 11.10
CA ALA A 75 -9.19 -2.44 11.50
C ALA A 75 -10.05 -2.79 10.28
N GLU A 76 -10.93 -3.77 10.42
CA GLU A 76 -11.95 -4.12 9.42
C GLU A 76 -11.36 -4.28 7.99
N ASN A 77 -10.32 -5.07 7.83
CA ASN A 77 -9.63 -5.28 6.55
C ASN A 77 -9.02 -4.00 5.95
N ALA A 78 -8.75 -3.01 6.76
CA ALA A 78 -8.05 -1.79 6.36
C ALA A 78 -6.79 -1.60 7.19
N LEU A 79 -5.68 -1.36 6.51
CA LEU A 79 -4.42 -0.94 7.10
C LEU A 79 -4.30 0.57 6.90
N THR A 80 -4.19 1.31 7.99
CA THR A 80 -4.04 2.77 7.97
C THR A 80 -2.69 3.14 8.51
N VAL A 81 -1.94 3.93 7.76
CA VAL A 81 -0.68 4.55 8.20
C VAL A 81 -0.87 6.05 8.22
N ARG A 82 -0.64 6.68 9.36
CA ARG A 82 -0.84 8.12 9.53
C ARG A 82 0.27 8.79 10.33
N SER A 83 0.44 10.08 10.09
CA SER A 83 1.31 10.95 10.86
C SER A 83 0.78 12.37 10.89
N ASP A 84 0.91 13.01 12.03
CA ASP A 84 0.58 14.44 12.23
C ASP A 84 1.81 15.34 12.14
N LYS A 85 3.00 14.78 11.87
CA LYS A 85 4.24 15.53 11.74
C LYS A 85 4.18 16.57 10.63
N LYS A 86 4.62 17.77 10.94
CA LYS A 86 4.67 18.91 10.01
C LYS A 86 6.01 19.62 10.12
N ASP A 87 6.34 20.39 9.09
CA ASP A 87 7.45 21.31 9.15
C ASP A 87 7.22 22.40 10.21
N ASP A 88 8.32 22.84 10.84
CA ASP A 88 8.25 24.01 11.73
C ASP A 88 8.00 25.27 10.91
N PRO A 89 6.86 25.96 11.13
CA PRO A 89 6.55 27.18 10.38
C PRO A 89 7.50 28.36 10.71
N LYS A 90 8.32 28.24 11.77
CA LYS A 90 9.29 29.26 12.18
C LYS A 90 10.70 29.04 11.65
N ASP A 91 10.90 28.07 10.75
CA ASP A 91 12.22 27.83 10.16
C ASP A 91 12.55 28.90 9.10
N GLU A 92 12.98 30.05 9.58
CA GLU A 92 13.37 31.23 8.78
C GLU A 92 14.75 31.07 8.12
N PHE A 93 15.50 30.03 8.48
CA PHE A 93 16.87 29.83 8.02
C PHE A 93 17.02 28.85 6.86
N THR A 94 15.94 28.28 6.41
CA THR A 94 15.96 27.36 5.27
C THR A 94 15.94 28.13 3.94
N TYR A 95 17.06 28.10 3.21
CA TYR A 95 17.17 28.74 1.89
C TYR A 95 16.49 27.97 0.77
N HIS A 96 16.42 26.65 0.88
CA HIS A 96 15.76 25.79 -0.07
C HIS A 96 15.15 24.59 0.66
N ARG A 97 13.90 24.31 0.38
CA ARG A 97 13.19 23.19 0.97
C ARG A 97 12.71 22.23 -0.12
N GLY A 98 13.48 21.18 -0.36
CA GLY A 98 13.09 20.05 -1.20
C GLY A 98 12.45 18.92 -0.42
N ILE A 99 12.72 18.85 0.91
CA ILE A 99 12.13 17.86 1.82
C ILE A 99 11.22 18.59 2.80
N SER A 100 9.95 18.23 2.80
CA SER A 100 8.96 18.79 3.72
C SER A 100 8.13 17.68 4.37
N TYR A 101 7.83 17.90 5.65
CA TYR A 101 6.97 17.01 6.41
C TYR A 101 5.53 17.49 6.31
N ARG A 102 4.64 16.57 5.97
CA ARG A 102 3.21 16.83 5.84
C ARG A 102 2.45 15.81 6.64
N LYS A 103 1.38 16.27 7.28
CA LYS A 103 0.37 15.37 7.79
C LYS A 103 -0.14 14.48 6.66
N PHE A 104 -0.19 13.19 6.88
CA PHE A 104 -0.73 12.24 5.92
C PHE A 104 -1.54 11.13 6.59
N GLU A 105 -2.43 10.58 5.83
CA GLU A 105 -3.13 9.33 6.13
C GLU A 105 -3.20 8.50 4.86
N ARG A 106 -2.66 7.28 4.93
CA ARG A 106 -2.72 6.30 3.85
C ARG A 106 -3.48 5.08 4.32
N LYS A 107 -4.50 4.73 3.58
CA LYS A 107 -5.36 3.59 3.85
C LYS A 107 -5.22 2.54 2.74
N PHE A 108 -4.93 1.30 3.14
CA PHE A 108 -4.81 0.16 2.24
C PHE A 108 -5.92 -0.82 2.55
N THR A 109 -6.64 -1.25 1.53
CA THR A 109 -7.65 -2.29 1.66
C THR A 109 -7.00 -3.66 1.58
N LEU A 110 -7.21 -4.48 2.59
CA LEU A 110 -6.69 -5.84 2.68
C LEU A 110 -7.75 -6.84 2.24
N ALA A 111 -7.35 -7.87 1.50
CA ALA A 111 -8.21 -9.02 1.29
C ALA A 111 -8.48 -9.76 2.61
N ASP A 112 -9.57 -10.48 2.71
CA ASP A 112 -10.02 -11.14 3.95
C ASP A 112 -9.00 -12.13 4.53
N ASP A 113 -8.17 -12.70 3.68
CA ASP A 113 -7.14 -13.68 4.04
C ASP A 113 -5.76 -13.05 4.28
N ILE A 114 -5.65 -11.73 4.23
CA ILE A 114 -4.39 -11.01 4.47
C ILE A 114 -4.34 -10.49 5.90
N VAL A 115 -3.25 -10.80 6.59
CA VAL A 115 -2.96 -10.30 7.93
C VAL A 115 -1.63 -9.55 7.95
N VAL A 116 -1.54 -8.51 8.77
CA VAL A 116 -0.29 -7.78 9.01
C VAL A 116 0.50 -8.52 10.08
N THR A 117 1.73 -8.88 9.77
CA THR A 117 2.59 -9.67 10.66
C THR A 117 3.63 -8.83 11.37
N ASP A 118 4.17 -7.80 10.72
CA ASP A 118 5.17 -6.92 11.31
C ASP A 118 5.16 -5.54 10.67
N ALA A 119 5.70 -4.56 11.38
CA ALA A 119 5.95 -3.21 10.88
C ALA A 119 7.25 -2.67 11.49
N LYS A 120 8.18 -2.26 10.64
CA LYS A 120 9.51 -1.81 11.04
C LYS A 120 9.89 -0.51 10.35
N LEU A 121 10.38 0.45 11.12
CA LEU A 121 10.96 1.68 10.61
C LEU A 121 12.49 1.60 10.75
N GLU A 122 13.17 1.56 9.62
CA GLU A 122 14.62 1.46 9.56
C GLU A 122 15.16 2.19 8.32
N ASN A 123 16.26 2.91 8.47
CA ASN A 123 16.91 3.63 7.37
C ASN A 123 15.97 4.58 6.59
N GLY A 124 15.00 5.19 7.27
CA GLY A 124 14.02 6.07 6.65
C GLY A 124 12.92 5.36 5.85
N MET A 125 12.84 4.03 5.96
CA MET A 125 11.80 3.23 5.31
C MET A 125 10.92 2.55 6.35
N LEU A 126 9.61 2.73 6.21
CA LEU A 126 8.64 1.93 6.92
C LEU A 126 8.32 0.70 6.07
N THR A 127 8.69 -0.47 6.57
CA THR A 127 8.38 -1.75 5.95
C THR A 127 7.29 -2.44 6.74
N ILE A 128 6.19 -2.77 6.09
CA ILE A 128 5.06 -3.50 6.65
C ILE A 128 4.98 -4.85 5.97
N GLU A 129 5.06 -5.90 6.76
CA GLU A 129 4.97 -7.27 6.28
C GLU A 129 3.55 -7.80 6.44
N LEU A 130 3.06 -8.46 5.41
CA LEU A 130 1.72 -9.03 5.36
C LEU A 130 1.81 -10.47 4.88
N GLU A 131 0.95 -11.31 5.41
CA GLU A 131 0.90 -12.72 5.06
C GLU A 131 -0.52 -13.12 4.65
N ARG A 132 -0.61 -13.96 3.64
CA ARG A 132 -1.85 -14.62 3.28
C ARG A 132 -2.03 -15.87 4.13
N VAL A 133 -3.07 -15.88 4.94
CA VAL A 133 -3.47 -17.05 5.72
C VAL A 133 -4.40 -17.90 4.88
N VAL A 134 -3.94 -19.10 4.49
CA VAL A 134 -4.75 -20.05 3.75
C VAL A 134 -5.26 -21.10 4.75
N PRO A 135 -6.58 -21.24 4.95
CA PRO A 135 -7.12 -22.31 5.77
C PRO A 135 -6.66 -23.68 5.27
N GLU A 136 -6.37 -24.62 6.16
CA GLU A 136 -5.95 -25.98 5.80
C GLU A 136 -6.87 -26.65 4.80
N GLU A 137 -8.19 -26.38 4.87
CA GLU A 137 -9.22 -26.88 3.96
C GLU A 137 -9.03 -26.40 2.52
N LYS A 138 -8.37 -25.23 2.31
CA LYS A 138 -8.16 -24.62 0.99
C LYS A 138 -6.74 -24.85 0.46
N LYS A 139 -5.84 -25.44 1.24
CA LYS A 139 -4.50 -25.77 0.78
C LYS A 139 -4.53 -26.89 -0.24
N PRO A 140 -3.69 -26.83 -1.28
CA PRO A 140 -3.53 -27.95 -2.20
C PRO A 140 -3.13 -29.21 -1.46
N ARG A 141 -3.79 -30.31 -1.75
CA ARG A 141 -3.46 -31.62 -1.18
C ARG A 141 -3.42 -32.67 -2.30
N LEU A 142 -2.50 -33.58 -2.18
CA LEU A 142 -2.45 -34.73 -3.07
C LEU A 142 -3.48 -35.78 -2.65
N ILE A 143 -4.23 -36.26 -3.61
CA ILE A 143 -5.22 -37.32 -3.39
C ILE A 143 -4.64 -38.60 -3.99
N ALA A 144 -4.55 -39.63 -3.17
CA ALA A 144 -4.14 -40.96 -3.65
C ALA A 144 -5.22 -41.54 -4.57
N VAL A 145 -4.80 -41.92 -5.76
CA VAL A 145 -5.69 -42.64 -6.72
C VAL A 145 -5.66 -44.10 -6.37
N LYS A 146 -6.82 -44.66 -6.14
CA LYS A 146 -7.00 -46.09 -5.88
C LYS A 146 -7.19 -46.86 -7.17
#